data_fc8814a3a193d0f4f8a016947e9f1cf1
#
_entry.id   fc8814a3a193d0f4f8a016947e9f1cf1
#
_cell.length_a   1.000
_cell.length_b   1.000
_cell.length_c   1.000
_cell.angle_alpha   90.00
_cell.angle_beta   90.00
_cell.angle_gamma   90.00
#
_symmetry.space_group_name_H-M   'P 1'
#
loop_
_entity.id
_entity.type
_entity.pdbx_description
1 polymer ?
#
loop_
_entity_poly.entity_id
_entity_poly.type
_entity_poly.pdbx_seq_one_letter_code
_entity_poly.pdbx_strand_id
1 'polypeptide(L)'
;MNNYQHAKTAFAKYGVNTDKALEALAKIPVALHCWQGDDVIGFDHDGPLTGGIQTTGNYPGRARNPEELMADLEKVMTLVPGAKKINVHACYAIFEKGEFADRDKLEPKHFKKWVDFAKKHGVGLDFNPTFFSHPMAATGLTLSSPDEKIRKFWIDHGKACIKISEYFARETGVPCVMNIWTGDGLKDVPADRIGPRQRYEDSIDQILAEYD
;
A
#
# COMPACT_ATOMS: atom_id res chain seq x y z
N MET A 1 -19.96 30.33 21.18
CA MET A 1 -18.95 29.29 21.37
C MET A 1 -18.82 28.60 20.02
N ASN A 2 -17.60 28.48 19.48
CA ASN A 2 -17.41 27.78 18.20
C ASN A 2 -17.46 26.24 18.40
N ASN A 3 -17.59 25.48 17.33
CA ASN A 3 -17.72 24.02 17.39
C ASN A 3 -16.57 23.34 18.12
N TYR A 4 -15.34 23.86 17.99
CA TYR A 4 -14.16 23.33 18.69
C TYR A 4 -14.28 23.52 20.22
N GLN A 5 -14.71 24.69 20.68
CA GLN A 5 -14.88 24.95 22.12
C GLN A 5 -15.97 24.05 22.74
N HIS A 6 -17.02 23.73 21.96
CA HIS A 6 -18.05 22.82 22.39
C HIS A 6 -17.48 21.38 22.53
N ALA A 7 -16.74 20.92 21.52
CA ALA A 7 -16.07 19.63 21.57
C ALA A 7 -15.07 19.53 22.72
N LYS A 8 -14.23 20.58 22.92
CA LYS A 8 -13.27 20.65 24.04
C LYS A 8 -13.95 20.46 25.40
N THR A 9 -15.09 21.13 25.60
CA THR A 9 -15.87 21.00 26.84
C THR A 9 -16.44 19.60 27.00
N ALA A 10 -16.91 18.98 25.91
CA ALA A 10 -17.45 17.63 25.93
C ALA A 10 -16.37 16.58 26.28
N PHE A 11 -15.22 16.66 25.62
CA PHE A 11 -14.09 15.73 25.86
C PHE A 11 -13.44 15.90 27.24
N ALA A 12 -13.43 17.12 27.79
CA ALA A 12 -12.92 17.38 29.13
C ALA A 12 -13.65 16.57 30.22
N LYS A 13 -14.94 16.24 30.02
CA LYS A 13 -15.72 15.39 30.93
C LYS A 13 -15.17 13.96 31.05
N TYR A 14 -14.41 13.52 30.04
CA TYR A 14 -13.74 12.21 30.02
C TYR A 14 -12.25 12.31 30.35
N GLY A 15 -11.80 13.45 30.88
CA GLY A 15 -10.39 13.67 31.25
C GLY A 15 -9.47 13.94 30.05
N VAL A 16 -10.02 14.16 28.85
CA VAL A 16 -9.22 14.38 27.62
C VAL A 16 -8.94 15.87 27.46
N ASN A 17 -7.65 16.21 27.38
CA ASN A 17 -7.18 17.53 26.96
C ASN A 17 -6.99 17.54 25.44
N THR A 18 -7.93 18.13 24.71
CA THR A 18 -7.93 18.12 23.25
C THR A 18 -6.77 18.89 22.64
N ASP A 19 -6.29 19.97 23.27
CA ASP A 19 -5.14 20.74 22.76
C ASP A 19 -3.87 19.88 22.79
N LYS A 20 -3.59 19.20 23.94
CA LYS A 20 -2.47 18.28 24.04
C LYS A 20 -2.58 17.08 23.10
N ALA A 21 -3.79 16.57 22.88
CA ALA A 21 -4.03 15.48 21.95
C ALA A 21 -3.72 15.91 20.50
N LEU A 22 -4.13 17.12 20.10
CA LEU A 22 -3.82 17.67 18.78
C LEU A 22 -2.33 17.95 18.60
N GLU A 23 -1.65 18.48 19.63
CA GLU A 23 -0.19 18.67 19.61
C GLU A 23 0.57 17.34 19.45
N ALA A 24 0.11 16.28 20.11
CA ALA A 24 0.68 14.94 19.98
C ALA A 24 0.42 14.36 18.58
N LEU A 25 -0.82 14.49 18.09
CA LEU A 25 -1.21 14.00 16.77
C LEU A 25 -0.44 14.69 15.63
N ALA A 26 -0.16 15.99 15.76
CA ALA A 26 0.58 16.74 14.75
C ALA A 26 2.00 16.21 14.49
N LYS A 27 2.55 15.45 15.43
CA LYS A 27 3.89 14.82 15.34
C LYS A 27 3.85 13.43 14.74
N ILE A 28 2.66 12.85 14.56
CA ILE A 28 2.48 11.49 14.02
C ILE A 28 2.22 11.62 12.52
N PRO A 29 3.11 11.07 11.66
CA PRO A 29 2.87 11.10 10.22
C PRO A 29 1.64 10.29 9.85
N VAL A 30 0.76 10.89 9.05
CA VAL A 30 -0.41 10.21 8.47
C VAL A 30 -0.05 9.71 7.08
N ALA A 31 -0.18 8.40 6.87
CA ALA A 31 0.01 7.80 5.55
C ALA A 31 -1.20 8.10 4.65
N LEU A 32 -0.95 8.78 3.55
CA LEU A 32 -1.96 9.05 2.53
C LEU A 32 -2.03 7.87 1.58
N HIS A 33 -3.14 7.16 1.60
CA HIS A 33 -3.41 6.09 0.64
C HIS A 33 -4.00 6.68 -0.63
N CYS A 34 -3.37 6.37 -1.76
CA CYS A 34 -3.76 6.91 -3.06
C CYS A 34 -4.75 6.02 -3.83
N TRP A 35 -5.43 5.11 -3.15
CA TRP A 35 -6.33 4.12 -3.77
C TRP A 35 -7.39 4.73 -4.70
N GLN A 36 -7.87 5.90 -4.35
CA GLN A 36 -8.92 6.57 -5.12
C GLN A 36 -8.35 7.36 -6.30
N GLY A 37 -7.07 7.72 -6.26
CA GLY A 37 -6.46 8.57 -7.28
C GLY A 37 -6.45 7.94 -8.67
N ASP A 38 -6.11 6.65 -8.75
CA ASP A 38 -6.09 5.85 -9.97
C ASP A 38 -7.16 4.75 -10.02
N ASP A 39 -8.05 4.72 -9.02
CA ASP A 39 -9.09 3.69 -8.84
C ASP A 39 -8.49 2.27 -8.65
N VAL A 40 -7.32 2.21 -8.02
CA VAL A 40 -6.54 0.97 -7.72
C VAL A 40 -6.19 0.16 -8.99
N ILE A 41 -6.12 0.80 -10.15
CA ILE A 41 -5.79 0.11 -11.41
C ILE A 41 -4.29 -0.21 -11.45
N GLY A 42 -3.46 0.75 -11.03
CA GLY A 42 -2.01 0.65 -11.16
C GLY A 42 -1.51 1.05 -12.55
N PHE A 43 -0.21 0.91 -12.76
CA PHE A 43 0.48 1.33 -13.98
C PHE A 43 1.39 0.21 -14.54
N ASP A 44 1.28 -0.99 -14.01
CA ASP A 44 2.13 -2.13 -14.36
C ASP A 44 1.54 -3.04 -15.45
N HIS A 45 0.34 -2.72 -15.95
CA HIS A 45 -0.31 -3.48 -17.03
C HIS A 45 -1.31 -2.64 -17.80
N ASP A 46 -1.58 -3.02 -19.06
CA ASP A 46 -2.55 -2.36 -19.94
C ASP A 46 -3.89 -3.11 -20.04
N GLY A 47 -4.06 -4.19 -19.30
CA GLY A 47 -5.22 -5.08 -19.39
C GLY A 47 -6.30 -4.78 -18.33
N PRO A 48 -7.45 -5.47 -18.43
CA PRO A 48 -8.47 -5.39 -17.39
C PRO A 48 -7.94 -6.00 -16.07
N LEU A 49 -8.42 -5.46 -14.96
CA LEU A 49 -8.11 -5.99 -13.64
C LEU A 49 -8.62 -7.42 -13.49
N THR A 50 -7.77 -8.29 -12.98
CA THR A 50 -8.09 -9.70 -12.72
C THR A 50 -7.71 -10.08 -11.30
N GLY A 51 -8.49 -10.96 -10.68
CA GLY A 51 -8.20 -11.54 -9.36
C GLY A 51 -8.17 -10.55 -8.19
N GLY A 52 -8.82 -10.89 -7.11
CA GLY A 52 -8.86 -10.10 -5.91
C GLY A 52 -9.87 -8.96 -5.94
N ILE A 53 -9.53 -7.83 -5.33
CA ILE A 53 -10.37 -6.63 -5.34
C ILE A 53 -10.38 -6.04 -6.73
N GLN A 54 -11.58 -5.82 -7.22
CA GLN A 54 -11.80 -5.01 -8.41
C GLN A 54 -12.20 -3.61 -7.99
N THR A 55 -11.74 -2.65 -8.75
CA THR A 55 -12.08 -1.26 -8.55
C THR A 55 -13.55 -0.99 -8.79
N THR A 56 -14.06 -0.01 -8.11
CA THR A 56 -15.48 0.30 -8.09
C THR A 56 -15.81 1.70 -8.53
N GLY A 57 -14.85 2.60 -8.64
CA GLY A 57 -15.08 4.00 -8.92
C GLY A 57 -15.20 4.30 -10.41
N ASN A 58 -14.20 3.95 -11.17
CA ASN A 58 -14.11 4.22 -12.62
C ASN A 58 -14.60 5.62 -13.01
N TYR A 59 -14.26 6.62 -12.21
CA TYR A 59 -14.66 8.00 -12.45
C TYR A 59 -13.75 8.68 -13.49
N PRO A 60 -14.25 9.67 -14.24
CA PRO A 60 -13.49 10.28 -15.34
C PRO A 60 -12.22 11.01 -14.94
N GLY A 61 -12.11 11.44 -13.67
CA GLY A 61 -10.96 12.19 -13.15
C GLY A 61 -9.85 11.34 -12.56
N ARG A 62 -9.89 10.01 -12.65
CA ARG A 62 -8.84 9.15 -12.13
C ARG A 62 -7.51 9.39 -12.83
N ALA A 63 -6.42 9.26 -12.12
CA ALA A 63 -5.08 9.29 -12.67
C ALA A 63 -4.85 8.11 -13.63
N ARG A 64 -4.27 8.39 -14.80
CA ARG A 64 -4.03 7.42 -15.87
C ARG A 64 -2.57 7.01 -15.98
N ASN A 65 -1.71 7.75 -15.29
CA ASN A 65 -0.27 7.56 -15.27
C ASN A 65 0.32 8.08 -13.94
N PRO A 66 1.57 7.73 -13.62
CA PRO A 66 2.20 8.17 -12.37
C PRO A 66 2.28 9.69 -12.21
N GLU A 67 2.47 10.43 -13.28
CA GLU A 67 2.59 11.89 -13.25
C GLU A 67 1.27 12.55 -12.83
N GLU A 68 0.14 12.07 -13.34
CA GLU A 68 -1.19 12.54 -12.92
C GLU A 68 -1.44 12.21 -11.45
N LEU A 69 -1.09 11.01 -10.99
CA LEU A 69 -1.25 10.61 -9.59
C LEU A 69 -0.36 11.45 -8.66
N MET A 70 0.86 11.76 -9.06
CA MET A 70 1.75 12.64 -8.30
C MET A 70 1.17 14.05 -8.18
N ALA A 71 0.56 14.59 -9.25
CA ALA A 71 -0.10 15.89 -9.21
C ALA A 71 -1.31 15.90 -8.26
N ASP A 72 -2.10 14.82 -8.25
CA ASP A 72 -3.21 14.66 -7.30
C ASP A 72 -2.69 14.58 -5.84
N LEU A 73 -1.61 13.85 -5.61
CA LEU A 73 -0.97 13.77 -4.29
C LEU A 73 -0.41 15.13 -3.84
N GLU A 74 0.20 15.90 -4.72
CA GLU A 74 0.63 17.29 -4.41
C GLU A 74 -0.57 18.11 -3.93
N LYS A 75 -1.71 18.00 -4.60
CA LYS A 75 -2.93 18.69 -4.20
C LYS A 75 -3.45 18.21 -2.85
N VAL A 76 -3.53 16.90 -2.63
CA VAL A 76 -4.00 16.33 -1.37
C VAL A 76 -3.11 16.75 -0.21
N MET A 77 -1.79 16.77 -0.39
CA MET A 77 -0.86 17.22 0.65
C MET A 77 -1.07 18.67 1.09
N THR A 78 -1.64 19.53 0.25
CA THR A 78 -2.02 20.90 0.64
C THR A 78 -3.29 20.96 1.48
N LEU A 79 -4.13 19.93 1.43
CA LEU A 79 -5.43 19.88 2.10
C LEU A 79 -5.38 19.17 3.45
N VAL A 80 -4.43 18.27 3.64
CA VAL A 80 -4.26 17.50 4.88
C VAL A 80 -3.22 18.17 5.76
N PRO A 81 -3.54 18.58 7.00
CA PRO A 81 -2.57 19.16 7.92
C PRO A 81 -1.64 18.11 8.54
N GLY A 82 -0.56 18.56 9.17
CA GLY A 82 0.38 17.73 9.93
C GLY A 82 1.42 17.00 9.06
N ALA A 83 2.23 16.18 9.71
CA ALA A 83 3.24 15.33 9.06
C ALA A 83 2.57 14.25 8.21
N LYS A 84 3.14 13.92 7.06
CA LYS A 84 2.55 13.00 6.10
C LYS A 84 3.55 11.99 5.59
N LYS A 85 3.02 10.86 5.18
CA LYS A 85 3.68 9.85 4.34
C LYS A 85 2.78 9.55 3.16
N ILE A 86 3.31 8.91 2.14
CA ILE A 86 2.54 8.45 0.99
C ILE A 86 2.62 6.93 0.96
N ASN A 87 1.48 6.27 0.85
CA ASN A 87 1.45 4.82 0.65
C ASN A 87 1.44 4.51 -0.86
N VAL A 88 2.50 3.85 -1.33
CA VAL A 88 2.68 3.46 -2.73
C VAL A 88 2.34 1.98 -2.87
N HIS A 89 1.70 1.61 -3.97
CA HIS A 89 1.37 0.23 -4.31
C HIS A 89 2.44 -0.39 -5.21
N ALA A 90 2.61 -1.73 -5.12
CA ALA A 90 3.53 -2.44 -6.02
C ALA A 90 3.14 -2.29 -7.50
N CYS A 91 1.83 -2.21 -7.78
CA CYS A 91 1.34 -1.95 -9.13
C CYS A 91 1.62 -0.53 -9.67
N TYR A 92 2.27 0.32 -8.87
CA TYR A 92 2.74 1.65 -9.29
C TYR A 92 4.21 1.63 -9.72
N ALA A 93 4.78 0.46 -9.98
CA ALA A 93 6.09 0.33 -10.60
C ALA A 93 6.14 1.11 -11.91
N ILE A 94 7.23 1.84 -12.14
CA ILE A 94 7.44 2.67 -13.33
C ILE A 94 8.60 2.07 -14.11
N PHE A 95 8.31 1.63 -15.31
CA PHE A 95 9.28 1.02 -16.20
C PHE A 95 9.81 2.01 -17.21
N GLU A 96 11.07 1.85 -17.61
CA GLU A 96 11.62 2.55 -18.74
C GLU A 96 11.05 2.00 -20.06
N LYS A 97 11.24 2.75 -21.15
CA LYS A 97 10.70 2.34 -22.44
C LYS A 97 11.28 0.99 -22.89
N GLY A 98 10.39 0.00 -23.02
CA GLY A 98 10.75 -1.35 -23.44
C GLY A 98 11.17 -2.27 -22.30
N GLU A 99 11.17 -1.78 -21.06
CA GLU A 99 11.35 -2.60 -19.87
C GLU A 99 9.98 -3.11 -19.36
N PHE A 100 9.97 -4.32 -18.86
CA PHE A 100 8.88 -4.91 -18.10
C PHE A 100 9.44 -5.89 -17.07
N ALA A 101 8.89 -5.89 -15.89
CA ALA A 101 9.15 -6.89 -14.86
C ALA A 101 7.83 -7.31 -14.24
N ASP A 102 7.58 -8.61 -14.15
CA ASP A 102 6.44 -9.11 -13.40
C ASP A 102 6.64 -8.87 -11.91
N ARG A 103 5.57 -8.95 -11.11
CA ARG A 103 5.58 -8.55 -9.70
C ARG A 103 6.60 -9.29 -8.86
N ASP A 104 6.87 -10.57 -9.14
CA ASP A 104 7.92 -11.35 -8.46
C ASP A 104 9.36 -10.94 -8.85
N LYS A 105 9.52 -10.03 -9.80
CA LYS A 105 10.79 -9.49 -10.32
C LYS A 105 10.94 -7.99 -10.13
N LEU A 106 10.06 -7.37 -9.35
CA LEU A 106 10.18 -5.94 -9.07
C LEU A 106 11.46 -5.63 -8.28
N GLU A 107 12.05 -4.49 -8.61
CA GLU A 107 13.28 -3.99 -8.01
C GLU A 107 13.12 -2.54 -7.53
N PRO A 108 13.95 -2.08 -6.58
CA PRO A 108 13.94 -0.70 -6.10
C PRO A 108 13.99 0.36 -7.20
N LYS A 109 14.69 0.11 -8.29
CA LYS A 109 14.81 1.04 -9.42
C LYS A 109 13.48 1.45 -10.05
N HIS A 110 12.50 0.52 -10.06
CA HIS A 110 11.16 0.77 -10.61
C HIS A 110 10.35 1.77 -9.78
N PHE A 111 10.82 2.11 -8.60
CA PHE A 111 10.19 3.06 -7.68
C PHE A 111 11.01 4.33 -7.47
N LYS A 112 12.09 4.52 -8.24
CA LYS A 112 12.97 5.69 -8.08
C LYS A 112 12.23 7.01 -8.21
N LYS A 113 11.30 7.15 -9.16
CA LYS A 113 10.52 8.38 -9.35
C LYS A 113 9.65 8.70 -8.12
N TRP A 114 9.11 7.68 -7.44
CA TRP A 114 8.37 7.86 -6.19
C TRP A 114 9.26 8.35 -5.04
N VAL A 115 10.49 7.82 -4.96
CA VAL A 115 11.49 8.28 -3.98
C VAL A 115 11.89 9.73 -4.27
N ASP A 116 12.17 10.08 -5.52
CA ASP A 116 12.50 11.44 -5.93
C ASP A 116 11.36 12.42 -5.58
N PHE A 117 10.12 12.01 -5.82
CA PHE A 117 8.92 12.76 -5.44
C PHE A 117 8.81 12.94 -3.92
N ALA A 118 8.97 11.88 -3.15
CA ALA A 118 8.93 11.94 -1.69
C ALA A 118 10.01 12.86 -1.12
N LYS A 119 11.24 12.77 -1.61
CA LYS A 119 12.35 13.66 -1.23
C LYS A 119 12.06 15.13 -1.56
N LYS A 120 11.51 15.40 -2.74
CA LYS A 120 11.11 16.76 -3.16
C LYS A 120 10.12 17.38 -2.17
N HIS A 121 9.22 16.58 -1.62
CA HIS A 121 8.16 17.05 -0.71
C HIS A 121 8.48 16.85 0.78
N GLY A 122 9.63 16.27 1.11
CA GLY A 122 10.04 16.01 2.49
C GLY A 122 9.12 15.04 3.23
N VAL A 123 8.58 14.03 2.54
CA VAL A 123 7.68 13.01 3.10
C VAL A 123 8.30 11.62 3.03
N GLY A 124 7.87 10.73 3.93
CA GLY A 124 8.23 9.30 3.86
C GLY A 124 7.32 8.53 2.92
N LEU A 125 7.74 7.29 2.61
CA LEU A 125 6.95 6.35 1.83
C LEU A 125 6.59 5.14 2.69
N ASP A 126 5.34 4.68 2.58
CA ASP A 126 4.87 3.37 2.98
C ASP A 126 4.58 2.52 1.74
N PHE A 127 4.47 1.21 1.89
CA PHE A 127 4.34 0.31 0.77
C PHE A 127 3.25 -0.73 0.96
N ASN A 128 2.41 -0.89 -0.06
CA ASN A 128 1.46 -2.00 -0.16
C ASN A 128 1.92 -2.93 -1.30
N PRO A 129 2.27 -4.17 -1.00
CA PRO A 129 2.69 -5.16 -2.01
C PRO A 129 1.66 -5.49 -3.08
N THR A 130 0.39 -5.15 -2.89
CA THR A 130 -0.69 -5.39 -3.88
C THR A 130 -0.81 -6.87 -4.25
N PHE A 131 -1.11 -7.73 -3.26
CA PHE A 131 -1.35 -9.17 -3.48
C PHE A 131 -2.71 -9.44 -4.16
N PHE A 132 -3.03 -8.66 -5.19
CA PHE A 132 -4.30 -8.74 -5.93
C PHE A 132 -4.15 -8.08 -7.31
N SER A 133 -5.21 -8.07 -8.12
CA SER A 133 -5.22 -7.48 -9.47
C SER A 133 -4.08 -8.00 -10.33
N HIS A 134 -3.96 -9.34 -10.41
CA HIS A 134 -2.94 -10.04 -11.16
C HIS A 134 -3.45 -11.42 -11.61
N PRO A 135 -3.05 -11.95 -12.78
CA PRO A 135 -3.46 -13.29 -13.23
C PRO A 135 -3.18 -14.40 -12.20
N MET A 136 -2.07 -14.32 -11.45
CA MET A 136 -1.75 -15.27 -10.39
C MET A 136 -2.63 -15.15 -9.14
N ALA A 137 -3.57 -14.19 -9.09
CA ALA A 137 -4.60 -14.06 -8.05
C ALA A 137 -6.00 -14.43 -8.57
N ALA A 138 -6.13 -14.95 -9.79
CA ALA A 138 -7.42 -15.23 -10.43
C ALA A 138 -8.31 -16.22 -9.66
N THR A 139 -7.70 -17.11 -8.86
CA THR A 139 -8.44 -18.06 -8.00
C THR A 139 -9.00 -17.42 -6.72
N GLY A 140 -8.64 -16.16 -6.43
CA GLY A 140 -8.95 -15.48 -5.17
C GLY A 140 -8.05 -15.85 -4.00
N LEU A 141 -7.01 -16.69 -4.24
CA LEU A 141 -6.04 -17.12 -3.24
C LEU A 141 -4.62 -16.83 -3.74
N THR A 142 -3.79 -16.27 -2.87
CA THR A 142 -2.38 -15.93 -3.13
C THR A 142 -1.46 -16.70 -2.19
N LEU A 143 -1.09 -16.15 -1.06
CA LEU A 143 -0.21 -16.76 -0.05
C LEU A 143 -0.82 -18.00 0.62
N SER A 144 -2.15 -18.13 0.61
CA SER A 144 -2.85 -19.31 1.13
C SER A 144 -3.23 -20.35 0.05
N SER A 145 -2.89 -20.10 -1.21
CA SER A 145 -3.25 -20.98 -2.32
C SER A 145 -2.77 -22.43 -2.09
N PRO A 146 -3.57 -23.45 -2.42
CA PRO A 146 -3.12 -24.84 -2.43
C PRO A 146 -2.11 -25.10 -3.57
N ASP A 147 -2.08 -24.27 -4.61
CA ASP A 147 -1.11 -24.36 -5.69
C ASP A 147 0.23 -23.76 -5.28
N GLU A 148 1.27 -24.60 -5.24
CA GLU A 148 2.62 -24.18 -4.84
C GLU A 148 3.24 -23.16 -5.79
N LYS A 149 2.91 -23.20 -7.09
CA LYS A 149 3.44 -22.22 -8.07
C LYS A 149 2.89 -20.82 -7.78
N ILE A 150 1.59 -20.75 -7.45
CA ILE A 150 0.94 -19.49 -7.06
C ILE A 150 1.57 -18.98 -5.77
N ARG A 151 1.70 -19.84 -4.74
CA ARG A 151 2.33 -19.40 -3.48
C ARG A 151 3.76 -18.93 -3.67
N LYS A 152 4.56 -19.72 -4.43
CA LYS A 152 5.96 -19.35 -4.69
C LYS A 152 6.08 -17.99 -5.38
N PHE A 153 5.28 -17.72 -6.39
CA PHE A 153 5.24 -16.43 -7.07
C PHE A 153 5.00 -15.28 -6.07
N TRP A 154 3.99 -15.43 -5.21
CA TRP A 154 3.65 -14.40 -4.25
C TRP A 154 4.63 -14.30 -3.08
N ILE A 155 5.29 -15.38 -2.69
CA ILE A 155 6.40 -15.35 -1.72
C ILE A 155 7.58 -14.58 -2.31
N ASP A 156 7.99 -14.90 -3.54
CA ASP A 156 9.08 -14.20 -4.22
C ASP A 156 8.76 -12.70 -4.40
N HIS A 157 7.51 -12.38 -4.75
CA HIS A 157 7.01 -11.01 -4.77
C HIS A 157 7.12 -10.32 -3.40
N GLY A 158 6.69 -10.99 -2.32
CA GLY A 158 6.79 -10.45 -0.96
C GLY A 158 8.22 -10.12 -0.57
N LYS A 159 9.17 -11.01 -0.91
CA LYS A 159 10.61 -10.79 -0.68
C LYS A 159 11.15 -9.60 -1.48
N ALA A 160 10.72 -9.44 -2.73
CA ALA A 160 11.06 -8.26 -3.53
C ALA A 160 10.52 -6.97 -2.88
N CYS A 161 9.31 -7.02 -2.33
CA CYS A 161 8.67 -5.89 -1.66
C CYS A 161 9.38 -5.47 -0.36
N ILE A 162 9.99 -6.40 0.39
CA ILE A 162 10.84 -6.06 1.53
C ILE A 162 12.01 -5.19 1.07
N LYS A 163 12.74 -5.60 0.03
CA LYS A 163 13.89 -4.84 -0.51
C LYS A 163 13.49 -3.44 -1.01
N ILE A 164 12.29 -3.33 -1.59
CA ILE A 164 11.73 -2.03 -2.00
C ILE A 164 11.41 -1.17 -0.78
N SER A 165 10.83 -1.75 0.27
CA SER A 165 10.50 -1.04 1.51
C SER A 165 11.74 -0.54 2.24
N GLU A 166 12.80 -1.34 2.30
CA GLU A 166 14.11 -0.97 2.83
C GLU A 166 14.72 0.19 2.01
N TYR A 167 14.62 0.11 0.68
CA TYR A 167 15.05 1.20 -0.20
C TYR A 167 14.29 2.50 0.10
N PHE A 168 12.98 2.46 0.29
CA PHE A 168 12.19 3.63 0.68
C PHE A 168 12.66 4.24 1.99
N ALA A 169 12.82 3.40 3.02
CA ALA A 169 13.26 3.86 4.34
C ALA A 169 14.65 4.50 4.27
N ARG A 170 15.60 3.85 3.59
CA ARG A 170 16.97 4.35 3.43
C ARG A 170 17.01 5.67 2.69
N GLU A 171 16.28 5.79 1.59
CA GLU A 171 16.34 6.96 0.71
C GLU A 171 15.60 8.18 1.28
N THR A 172 14.52 7.96 2.01
CA THR A 172 13.74 9.06 2.61
C THR A 172 14.19 9.41 4.03
N GLY A 173 14.95 8.54 4.69
CA GLY A 173 15.31 8.68 6.11
C GLY A 173 14.13 8.51 7.06
N VAL A 174 12.99 7.99 6.58
CA VAL A 174 11.77 7.77 7.35
C VAL A 174 11.43 6.27 7.31
N PRO A 175 11.14 5.62 8.45
CA PRO A 175 10.73 4.21 8.45
C PRO A 175 9.58 3.94 7.47
N CYS A 176 9.69 2.89 6.68
CA CYS A 176 8.63 2.44 5.77
C CYS A 176 7.79 1.35 6.45
N VAL A 177 6.49 1.51 6.44
CA VAL A 177 5.55 0.46 6.84
C VAL A 177 5.14 -0.31 5.58
N MET A 178 5.48 -1.60 5.53
CA MET A 178 4.99 -2.51 4.49
C MET A 178 3.71 -3.18 4.98
N ASN A 179 2.60 -2.87 4.32
CA ASN A 179 1.29 -3.43 4.67
C ASN A 179 1.00 -4.68 3.82
N ILE A 180 1.29 -5.87 4.36
CA ILE A 180 0.93 -7.13 3.71
C ILE A 180 -0.58 -7.34 3.85
N TRP A 181 -1.30 -6.98 2.80
CA TRP A 181 -2.72 -7.22 2.70
C TRP A 181 -3.01 -8.15 1.51
N THR A 182 -3.79 -9.19 1.74
CA THR A 182 -4.23 -10.13 0.71
C THR A 182 -5.74 -10.20 0.64
N GLY A 183 -6.27 -10.52 -0.53
CA GLY A 183 -7.69 -10.83 -0.71
C GLY A 183 -8.04 -12.27 -0.35
N ASP A 184 -7.06 -13.04 0.14
CA ASP A 184 -7.21 -14.47 0.46
C ASP A 184 -8.33 -14.70 1.47
N GLY A 185 -9.30 -15.50 1.08
CA GLY A 185 -10.39 -15.83 1.96
C GLY A 185 -11.59 -16.42 1.21
N LEU A 186 -12.48 -17.00 1.99
CA LEU A 186 -13.75 -17.54 1.51
C LEU A 186 -14.87 -16.83 2.24
N LYS A 187 -15.95 -16.50 1.52
CA LYS A 187 -17.13 -15.85 2.11
C LYS A 187 -17.88 -16.80 3.05
N ASP A 188 -17.88 -18.08 2.71
CA ASP A 188 -18.51 -19.13 3.49
C ASP A 188 -17.50 -19.87 4.37
N VAL A 189 -18.00 -20.67 5.30
CA VAL A 189 -17.15 -21.50 6.16
C VAL A 189 -16.62 -22.67 5.33
N PRO A 190 -15.32 -22.72 5.01
CA PRO A 190 -14.74 -23.82 4.24
C PRO A 190 -14.71 -25.12 5.07
N ALA A 191 -14.73 -26.27 4.37
CA ALA A 191 -14.54 -27.56 5.01
C ALA A 191 -13.15 -27.69 5.66
N ASP A 192 -12.10 -27.23 4.97
CA ASP A 192 -10.75 -27.09 5.52
C ASP A 192 -10.58 -25.65 6.07
N ARG A 193 -10.65 -25.51 7.39
CA ARG A 193 -10.51 -24.22 8.08
C ARG A 193 -9.06 -23.90 8.44
N ILE A 194 -8.20 -24.89 8.51
CA ILE A 194 -6.83 -24.79 9.03
C ILE A 194 -5.81 -24.71 7.91
N GLY A 195 -5.90 -25.56 6.90
CA GLY A 195 -4.93 -25.64 5.83
C GLY A 195 -4.60 -24.31 5.13
N PRO A 196 -5.59 -23.46 4.75
CA PRO A 196 -5.31 -22.14 4.21
C PRO A 196 -4.54 -21.24 5.18
N ARG A 197 -4.83 -21.29 6.49
CA ARG A 197 -4.13 -20.49 7.50
C ARG A 197 -2.68 -20.93 7.68
N GLN A 198 -2.45 -22.25 7.72
CA GLN A 198 -1.10 -22.80 7.80
C GLN A 198 -0.27 -22.41 6.59
N ARG A 199 -0.82 -22.55 5.38
CA ARG A 199 -0.13 -22.13 4.15
C ARG A 199 0.16 -20.62 4.13
N TYR A 200 -0.75 -19.82 4.66
CA TYR A 200 -0.55 -18.37 4.77
C TYR A 200 0.57 -18.04 5.76
N GLU A 201 0.54 -18.65 6.96
CA GLU A 201 1.58 -18.52 7.98
C GLU A 201 2.94 -18.90 7.43
N ASP A 202 3.08 -20.11 6.85
CA ASP A 202 4.31 -20.59 6.21
C ASP A 202 4.83 -19.64 5.12
N SER A 203 3.92 -19.02 4.37
CA SER A 203 4.28 -18.07 3.32
C SER A 203 4.79 -16.75 3.90
N ILE A 204 4.17 -16.24 4.96
CA ILE A 204 4.61 -15.04 5.66
C ILE A 204 5.97 -15.27 6.30
N ASP A 205 6.18 -16.42 6.96
CA ASP A 205 7.47 -16.76 7.57
C ASP A 205 8.61 -16.78 6.54
N GLN A 206 8.34 -17.35 5.35
CA GLN A 206 9.30 -17.35 4.25
C GLN A 206 9.60 -15.93 3.72
N ILE A 207 8.61 -15.04 3.68
CA ILE A 207 8.81 -13.65 3.28
C ILE A 207 9.64 -12.91 4.32
N LEU A 208 9.28 -13.04 5.60
CA LEU A 208 9.92 -12.33 6.69
C LEU A 208 11.34 -12.83 7.01
N ALA A 209 11.69 -14.06 6.59
CA ALA A 209 13.05 -14.57 6.70
C ALA A 209 14.10 -13.78 5.89
N GLU A 210 13.66 -12.91 4.97
CA GLU A 210 14.55 -12.00 4.20
C GLU A 210 14.79 -10.66 4.92
N TYR A 211 14.07 -10.40 6.03
CA TYR A 211 14.22 -9.16 6.78
C TYR A 211 15.23 -9.34 7.92
N ASP A 212 16.25 -8.47 7.97
CA ASP A 212 17.25 -8.39 9.03
C ASP A 212 16.89 -7.36 10.11
#